data_2ebf68f1dc4ec3d46ba2b8d95419aca7
#
_entry.id   2ebf68f1dc4ec3d46ba2b8d95419aca7
#
_cell.length_a   1.000
_cell.length_b   1.000
_cell.length_c   1.000
_cell.angle_alpha   90.00
_cell.angle_beta   90.00
_cell.angle_gamma   90.00
#
_symmetry.space_group_name_H-M   'P 1'
#
loop_
_entity.id
_entity.type
_entity.pdbx_description
1 polymer ?
#
loop_
_entity_poly.entity_id
_entity_poly.type
_entity_poly.pdbx_seq_one_letter_code
_entity_poly.pdbx_strand_id
1 'polypeptide(L)'
;MTSHRSVKFLVIASISALVLGGCFTGERPTLMPNETVPPVSDTAIQEVVVILDSTPASSFTITYEVVTKFGNLFTAATLAVDPSLGTSITIAEVRYIYSADGTTLTCSTITAECAPGIDESRVSDRQLVSTIFKRATIERMQQDARVAVGSAVASNEVIVENNATCSAIPVVDSNGATQSKTYCAFTDLGVVASLDTADLAIKALSFTATTSADQFSA
;
A
#
# COMPACT_ATOMS: atom_id res chain seq x y z
N MET A 1 16.14 7.44 -84.22
CA MET A 1 16.55 6.02 -84.13
C MET A 1 16.30 5.57 -82.71
N THR A 2 15.22 4.84 -82.58
CA THR A 2 15.11 3.48 -82.07
C THR A 2 15.71 3.27 -80.68
N SER A 3 15.08 2.74 -79.70
CA SER A 3 14.06 1.70 -79.56
C SER A 3 14.08 1.16 -78.11
N HIS A 4 12.92 0.93 -77.58
CA HIS A 4 12.60 -0.13 -76.65
C HIS A 4 13.46 -0.47 -75.41
N ARG A 5 12.90 -0.38 -74.26
CA ARG A 5 12.34 -1.55 -73.53
C ARG A 5 11.54 -1.16 -72.30
N SER A 6 10.26 -1.25 -72.51
CA SER A 6 9.24 -1.38 -71.51
C SER A 6 9.39 -2.68 -70.72
N VAL A 7 8.70 -2.69 -69.54
CA VAL A 7 8.11 -3.85 -68.86
C VAL A 7 9.07 -4.71 -68.04
N LYS A 8 8.98 -4.56 -66.75
CA LYS A 8 8.90 -5.59 -65.73
C LYS A 8 9.13 -5.04 -64.29
N PHE A 9 8.19 -4.29 -63.76
CA PHE A 9 8.10 -4.06 -62.32
C PHE A 9 6.65 -3.86 -61.92
N LEU A 10 5.90 -4.92 -61.99
CA LEU A 10 4.51 -4.96 -61.56
C LEU A 10 4.13 -6.39 -61.24
N VAL A 11 4.59 -6.99 -60.15
CA VAL A 11 4.07 -8.21 -59.50
C VAL A 11 4.80 -8.51 -58.20
N ILE A 12 5.10 -7.59 -57.32
CA ILE A 12 5.57 -7.90 -55.96
C ILE A 12 4.88 -6.99 -54.87
N ALA A 13 3.69 -6.54 -55.14
CA ALA A 13 2.97 -5.68 -54.20
C ALA A 13 1.66 -6.31 -53.62
N SER A 14 1.49 -7.61 -53.65
CA SER A 14 0.20 -8.23 -53.30
C SER A 14 0.26 -9.35 -52.25
N ILE A 15 1.36 -9.60 -51.56
CA ILE A 15 1.46 -10.70 -50.58
C ILE A 15 1.75 -10.23 -49.13
N SER A 16 1.87 -8.94 -48.86
CA SER A 16 2.20 -8.44 -47.50
C SER A 16 0.99 -8.02 -46.65
N ALA A 17 -0.24 -8.22 -47.10
CA ALA A 17 -1.45 -7.74 -46.41
C ALA A 17 -2.24 -8.81 -45.63
N LEU A 18 -1.73 -10.02 -45.49
CA LEU A 18 -2.50 -11.14 -44.93
C LEU A 18 -1.95 -11.72 -43.60
N VAL A 19 -0.97 -11.09 -42.95
CA VAL A 19 -0.38 -11.62 -41.72
C VAL A 19 -0.69 -10.81 -40.47
N LEU A 20 -1.46 -9.72 -40.56
CA LEU A 20 -1.78 -8.86 -39.41
C LEU A 20 -3.21 -9.05 -38.83
N GLY A 21 -3.96 -10.06 -39.27
CA GLY A 21 -5.36 -10.30 -38.86
C GLY A 21 -5.58 -11.41 -37.84
N GLY A 22 -4.55 -11.96 -37.20
CA GLY A 22 -4.66 -13.20 -36.45
C GLY A 22 -4.38 -13.19 -34.95
N CYS A 23 -4.59 -12.13 -34.20
CA CYS A 23 -4.30 -12.18 -32.77
C CYS A 23 -5.26 -11.44 -31.84
N PHE A 24 -6.55 -11.34 -32.12
CA PHE A 24 -7.50 -10.83 -31.14
C PHE A 24 -8.92 -11.40 -31.31
N THR A 25 -9.06 -12.73 -31.37
CA THR A 25 -10.38 -13.38 -31.25
C THR A 25 -10.50 -14.24 -29.99
N GLY A 26 -9.72 -13.99 -28.98
CA GLY A 26 -9.97 -14.53 -27.65
C GLY A 26 -10.95 -13.60 -26.93
N GLU A 27 -12.09 -14.12 -26.47
CA GLU A 27 -12.90 -13.44 -25.46
C GLU A 27 -11.98 -12.96 -24.36
N ARG A 28 -11.96 -11.65 -24.11
CA ARG A 28 -11.25 -11.13 -22.93
C ARG A 28 -11.85 -11.82 -21.72
N PRO A 29 -11.05 -12.45 -20.84
CA PRO A 29 -11.58 -12.93 -19.59
C PRO A 29 -12.23 -11.73 -18.90
N THR A 30 -13.56 -11.74 -18.81
CA THR A 30 -14.29 -10.82 -17.98
C THR A 30 -13.88 -11.13 -16.55
N LEU A 31 -13.20 -10.18 -15.89
CA LEU A 31 -13.03 -10.24 -14.44
C LEU A 31 -14.44 -10.36 -13.88
N MET A 32 -14.77 -11.53 -13.32
CA MET A 32 -16.07 -11.71 -12.66
C MET A 32 -16.14 -10.68 -11.53
N PRO A 33 -17.11 -9.75 -11.56
CA PRO A 33 -17.36 -8.92 -10.40
C PRO A 33 -17.85 -9.86 -9.29
N ASN A 34 -17.13 -9.90 -8.16
CA ASN A 34 -17.44 -10.70 -6.95
C ASN A 34 -16.86 -12.12 -6.87
N GLU A 35 -15.66 -12.39 -7.31
CA GLU A 35 -14.90 -13.43 -6.63
C GLU A 35 -14.59 -12.89 -5.22
N THR A 36 -15.38 -13.30 -4.24
CA THR A 36 -15.01 -13.17 -2.82
C THR A 36 -13.73 -13.95 -2.66
N VAL A 37 -12.62 -13.21 -2.55
CA VAL A 37 -11.32 -13.80 -2.30
C VAL A 37 -11.44 -14.64 -1.04
N PRO A 38 -11.16 -15.95 -1.09
CA PRO A 38 -11.23 -16.77 0.12
C PRO A 38 -10.34 -16.15 1.19
N PRO A 39 -10.81 -16.11 2.45
CA PRO A 39 -10.02 -15.58 3.55
C PRO A 39 -8.71 -16.36 3.63
N VAL A 40 -7.63 -15.65 3.90
CA VAL A 40 -6.31 -16.25 4.14
C VAL A 40 -6.45 -17.19 5.35
N SER A 41 -6.09 -18.44 5.20
CA SER A 41 -6.22 -19.47 6.26
C SER A 41 -5.01 -19.53 7.20
N ASP A 42 -3.95 -18.78 6.93
CA ASP A 42 -2.73 -18.78 7.76
C ASP A 42 -2.97 -18.03 9.07
N THR A 43 -2.82 -18.71 10.20
CA THR A 43 -3.11 -18.18 11.53
C THR A 43 -2.23 -16.98 11.89
N ALA A 44 -0.94 -17.01 11.52
CA ALA A 44 -0.02 -15.92 11.81
C ALA A 44 -0.41 -14.63 11.08
N ILE A 45 -0.95 -14.75 9.87
CA ILE A 45 -1.45 -13.62 9.11
C ILE A 45 -2.77 -13.11 9.70
N GLN A 46 -3.68 -14.05 10.05
CA GLN A 46 -4.98 -13.70 10.62
C GLN A 46 -4.86 -12.94 11.94
N GLU A 47 -3.92 -13.29 12.80
CA GLU A 47 -3.68 -12.58 14.07
C GLU A 47 -3.35 -11.10 13.82
N VAL A 48 -2.42 -10.80 12.91
CA VAL A 48 -2.06 -9.41 12.59
C VAL A 48 -3.21 -8.68 11.90
N VAL A 49 -3.94 -9.34 10.99
CA VAL A 49 -5.10 -8.74 10.31
C VAL A 49 -6.20 -8.37 11.30
N VAL A 50 -6.53 -9.27 12.27
CA VAL A 50 -7.55 -9.01 13.30
C VAL A 50 -7.14 -7.82 14.17
N ILE A 51 -5.87 -7.72 14.55
CA ILE A 51 -5.36 -6.57 15.30
C ILE A 51 -5.52 -5.30 14.49
N LEU A 52 -5.05 -5.27 13.23
CA LEU A 52 -5.15 -4.10 12.36
C LEU A 52 -6.60 -3.72 12.04
N ASP A 53 -7.54 -4.65 12.01
CA ASP A 53 -8.96 -4.37 11.78
C ASP A 53 -9.69 -3.88 13.03
N SER A 54 -9.09 -4.00 14.21
CA SER A 54 -9.68 -3.56 15.48
C SER A 54 -9.79 -2.03 15.55
N THR A 55 -10.73 -1.50 16.33
CA THR A 55 -10.87 -0.07 16.58
C THR A 55 -10.08 0.31 17.82
N PRO A 56 -9.17 1.29 17.75
CA PRO A 56 -8.45 1.78 18.93
C PRO A 56 -9.40 2.31 20.00
N ALA A 57 -9.17 1.91 21.24
CA ALA A 57 -10.01 2.30 22.38
C ALA A 57 -9.45 3.52 23.16
N SER A 58 -8.21 3.93 22.91
CA SER A 58 -7.51 5.00 23.62
C SER A 58 -6.88 6.01 22.65
N SER A 59 -6.63 7.20 23.15
CA SER A 59 -5.91 8.24 22.40
C SER A 59 -4.42 7.97 22.44
N PHE A 60 -3.75 8.15 21.30
CA PHE A 60 -2.28 8.04 21.20
C PHE A 60 -1.74 8.78 19.98
N THR A 61 -0.44 9.03 20.01
CA THR A 61 0.33 9.53 18.87
C THR A 61 1.55 8.65 18.65
N ILE A 62 1.81 8.26 17.40
CA ILE A 62 2.98 7.51 16.99
C ILE A 62 3.69 8.26 15.87
N THR A 63 5.01 8.42 15.99
CA THR A 63 5.83 8.90 14.87
C THR A 63 6.52 7.72 14.19
N TYR A 64 6.63 7.81 12.88
CA TYR A 64 7.21 6.77 12.03
C TYR A 64 8.31 7.32 11.14
N GLU A 65 9.29 6.48 10.87
CA GLU A 65 10.13 6.57 9.69
C GLU A 65 9.55 5.65 8.62
N VAL A 66 9.41 6.18 7.42
CA VAL A 66 8.97 5.44 6.23
C VAL A 66 10.06 5.54 5.18
N VAL A 67 10.51 4.39 4.68
CA VAL A 67 11.51 4.31 3.63
C VAL A 67 10.90 3.64 2.41
N THR A 68 10.71 4.41 1.33
CA THR A 68 10.40 3.85 0.03
C THR A 68 11.70 3.35 -0.59
N LYS A 69 11.86 2.02 -0.69
CA LYS A 69 13.14 1.38 -1.08
C LYS A 69 13.53 1.67 -2.52
N PHE A 70 12.54 1.82 -3.42
CA PHE A 70 12.78 2.33 -4.77
C PHE A 70 13.06 3.83 -4.72
N GLY A 71 14.31 4.22 -4.97
CA GLY A 71 14.77 5.59 -4.86
C GLY A 71 15.31 5.97 -3.48
N ASN A 72 15.24 5.08 -2.48
CA ASN A 72 15.75 5.30 -1.12
C ASN A 72 15.25 6.61 -0.51
N LEU A 73 13.93 6.85 -0.61
CA LEU A 73 13.30 8.07 -0.13
C LEU A 73 12.83 7.90 1.32
N PHE A 74 13.36 8.73 2.20
CA PHE A 74 12.97 8.80 3.60
C PHE A 74 11.85 9.79 3.80
N THR A 75 10.80 9.39 4.51
CA THR A 75 9.65 10.23 4.82
C THR A 75 9.27 10.08 6.30
N ALA A 76 9.14 11.19 7.00
CA ALA A 76 8.57 11.18 8.33
C ALA A 76 7.03 11.11 8.24
N ALA A 77 6.42 10.30 9.10
CA ALA A 77 4.98 10.26 9.23
C ALA A 77 4.56 10.29 10.71
N THR A 78 3.37 10.79 10.97
CA THR A 78 2.76 10.82 12.31
C THR A 78 1.32 10.32 12.21
N LEU A 79 0.96 9.40 13.07
CA LEU A 79 -0.40 8.92 13.26
C LEU A 79 -0.87 9.38 14.64
N ALA A 80 -1.95 10.12 14.70
CA ALA A 80 -2.66 10.47 15.92
C ALA A 80 -4.08 9.87 15.87
N VAL A 81 -4.47 9.21 16.93
CA VAL A 81 -5.81 8.60 17.07
C VAL A 81 -6.44 9.11 18.36
N ASP A 82 -7.65 9.59 18.26
CA ASP A 82 -8.47 9.96 19.41
C ASP A 82 -9.92 9.50 19.15
N PRO A 83 -10.49 8.63 20.00
CA PRO A 83 -11.83 8.09 19.77
C PRO A 83 -12.93 9.16 19.64
N SER A 84 -12.73 10.35 20.21
CA SER A 84 -13.69 11.47 20.16
C SER A 84 -13.45 12.42 18.99
N LEU A 85 -12.23 12.55 18.50
CA LEU A 85 -11.84 13.47 17.41
C LEU A 85 -11.68 12.74 16.06
N GLY A 86 -11.24 11.47 16.10
CA GLY A 86 -11.01 10.65 14.92
C GLY A 86 -9.55 10.24 14.74
N THR A 87 -9.10 10.19 13.50
CA THR A 87 -7.73 9.80 13.13
C THR A 87 -7.11 10.89 12.26
N SER A 88 -5.89 11.28 12.60
CA SER A 88 -5.06 12.20 11.82
C SER A 88 -3.77 11.51 11.39
N ILE A 89 -3.45 11.58 10.12
CA ILE A 89 -2.26 10.97 9.52
C ILE A 89 -1.50 12.05 8.78
N THR A 90 -0.30 12.38 9.27
CA THR A 90 0.59 13.31 8.58
C THR A 90 1.68 12.53 7.87
N ILE A 91 1.86 12.75 6.58
CA ILE A 91 2.91 12.17 5.74
C ILE A 91 3.67 13.34 5.11
N ALA A 92 4.91 13.54 5.50
CA ALA A 92 5.68 14.73 5.15
C ALA A 92 4.90 16.01 5.53
N GLU A 93 4.50 16.82 4.56
CA GLU A 93 3.78 18.09 4.72
C GLU A 93 2.26 17.99 4.47
N VAL A 94 1.74 16.77 4.27
CA VAL A 94 0.32 16.55 4.02
C VAL A 94 -0.32 15.85 5.22
N ARG A 95 -1.39 16.43 5.74
CA ARG A 95 -2.19 15.87 6.82
C ARG A 95 -3.55 15.42 6.30
N TYR A 96 -3.89 14.18 6.56
CA TYR A 96 -5.19 13.58 6.32
C TYR A 96 -5.94 13.47 7.63
N ILE A 97 -7.16 13.98 7.69
CA ILE A 97 -8.02 13.93 8.87
C ILE A 97 -9.27 13.13 8.55
N TYR A 98 -9.52 12.11 9.34
CA TYR A 98 -10.73 11.29 9.34
C TYR A 98 -11.44 11.58 10.66
N SER A 99 -12.34 12.56 10.66
CA SER A 99 -13.04 13.00 11.87
C SER A 99 -14.04 11.96 12.37
N ALA A 100 -14.30 11.94 13.66
CA ALA A 100 -15.25 11.01 14.27
C ALA A 100 -16.70 11.19 13.76
N ASP A 101 -17.06 12.36 13.25
CA ASP A 101 -18.35 12.65 12.61
C ASP A 101 -18.45 12.17 11.15
N GLY A 102 -17.39 11.54 10.62
CA GLY A 102 -17.31 11.05 9.25
C GLY A 102 -16.81 12.07 8.22
N THR A 103 -16.50 13.30 8.63
CA THR A 103 -15.87 14.30 7.74
C THR A 103 -14.43 13.88 7.43
N THR A 104 -13.99 14.14 6.20
CA THR A 104 -12.60 13.91 5.79
C THR A 104 -12.00 15.17 5.20
N LEU A 105 -10.74 15.42 5.52
CA LEU A 105 -9.99 16.59 5.05
C LEU A 105 -8.58 16.19 4.60
N THR A 106 -8.06 16.91 3.62
CA THR A 106 -6.64 16.92 3.26
C THR A 106 -6.09 18.31 3.47
N CYS A 107 -5.13 18.45 4.38
CA CYS A 107 -4.55 19.72 4.78
C CYS A 107 -3.07 19.80 4.41
N SER A 108 -2.58 21.02 4.20
CA SER A 108 -1.14 21.32 4.14
C SER A 108 -0.66 21.75 5.52
N THR A 109 0.36 21.09 6.05
CA THR A 109 0.97 21.52 7.32
C THR A 109 1.84 22.78 7.18
N ILE A 110 2.15 23.20 5.94
CA ILE A 110 2.92 24.41 5.64
C ILE A 110 2.01 25.63 5.56
N THR A 111 0.90 25.54 4.80
CA THR A 111 0.00 26.69 4.55
C THR A 111 -1.19 26.72 5.52
N ALA A 112 -1.41 25.65 6.29
CA ALA A 112 -2.58 25.43 7.13
C ALA A 112 -3.92 25.48 6.36
N GLU A 113 -3.88 25.21 5.04
CA GLU A 113 -5.07 25.15 4.20
C GLU A 113 -5.58 23.72 4.11
N CYS A 114 -6.90 23.53 4.26
CA CYS A 114 -7.57 22.25 4.13
C CYS A 114 -8.56 22.26 2.96
N ALA A 115 -8.64 21.12 2.27
CA ALA A 115 -9.68 20.82 1.29
C ALA A 115 -10.52 19.63 1.78
N PRO A 116 -11.84 19.61 1.51
CA PRO A 116 -12.69 18.47 1.82
C PRO A 116 -12.27 17.21 1.03
N GLY A 117 -12.39 16.05 1.69
CA GLY A 117 -12.05 14.76 1.10
C GLY A 117 -10.59 14.39 1.27
N ILE A 118 -10.26 13.16 0.86
CA ILE A 118 -8.89 12.62 0.89
C ILE A 118 -8.30 12.70 -0.52
N ASP A 119 -7.23 13.45 -0.66
CA ASP A 119 -6.48 13.61 -1.92
C ASP A 119 -5.13 12.87 -1.82
N GLU A 120 -5.13 11.61 -2.18
CA GLU A 120 -3.92 10.75 -2.17
C GLU A 120 -2.86 11.21 -3.18
N SER A 121 -3.23 12.02 -4.17
CA SER A 121 -2.28 12.49 -5.18
C SER A 121 -1.17 13.35 -4.58
N ARG A 122 -1.42 13.98 -3.43
CA ARG A 122 -0.49 14.87 -2.73
C ARG A 122 0.72 14.16 -2.10
N VAL A 123 0.67 12.83 -1.95
CA VAL A 123 1.78 12.00 -1.46
C VAL A 123 2.16 10.89 -2.45
N SER A 124 1.68 10.97 -3.68
CA SER A 124 1.93 9.95 -4.71
C SER A 124 3.42 9.81 -5.07
N ASP A 125 4.20 10.88 -4.97
CA ASP A 125 5.65 10.89 -5.13
C ASP A 125 6.37 10.05 -4.06
N ARG A 126 5.74 9.84 -2.90
CA ARG A 126 6.22 9.01 -1.79
C ARG A 126 5.81 7.56 -1.91
N GLN A 127 4.96 7.21 -2.88
CA GLN A 127 4.37 5.87 -3.05
C GLN A 127 3.61 5.38 -1.79
N LEU A 128 3.02 6.33 -1.07
CA LEU A 128 2.27 6.10 0.16
C LEU A 128 0.79 6.47 -0.04
N VAL A 129 -0.04 5.92 0.81
CA VAL A 129 -1.47 6.26 0.92
C VAL A 129 -1.81 6.55 2.37
N SER A 130 -2.82 7.37 2.62
CA SER A 130 -3.25 7.77 3.96
C SER A 130 -3.67 6.58 4.84
N THR A 131 -4.10 5.49 4.24
CA THR A 131 -4.55 4.28 4.95
C THR A 131 -3.44 3.27 5.24
N ILE A 132 -2.15 3.63 5.00
CA ILE A 132 -1.01 2.69 5.10
C ILE A 132 -0.83 2.10 6.49
N PHE A 133 -1.16 2.84 7.55
CA PHE A 133 -0.98 2.38 8.92
C PHE A 133 -2.05 1.37 9.38
N LYS A 134 -3.01 1.03 8.51
CA LYS A 134 -4.09 0.08 8.81
C LYS A 134 -4.55 -0.67 7.56
N ARG A 135 -5.54 -0.16 6.84
CA ARG A 135 -6.25 -0.84 5.76
C ARG A 135 -5.34 -1.25 4.60
N ALA A 136 -4.52 -0.34 4.10
CA ALA A 136 -3.64 -0.66 2.97
C ALA A 136 -2.62 -1.73 3.35
N THR A 137 -2.16 -1.79 4.62
CA THR A 137 -1.30 -2.87 5.11
C THR A 137 -2.04 -4.21 5.16
N ILE A 138 -3.30 -4.26 5.59
CA ILE A 138 -4.11 -5.49 5.54
C ILE A 138 -4.22 -5.99 4.10
N GLU A 139 -4.55 -5.12 3.16
CA GLU A 139 -4.67 -5.46 1.74
C GLU A 139 -3.34 -6.00 1.17
N ARG A 140 -2.20 -5.39 1.53
CA ARG A 140 -0.86 -5.86 1.16
C ARG A 140 -0.56 -7.26 1.74
N MET A 141 -0.83 -7.47 3.02
CA MET A 141 -0.65 -8.79 3.66
C MET A 141 -1.48 -9.87 2.96
N GLN A 142 -2.73 -9.59 2.64
CA GLN A 142 -3.61 -10.51 1.94
C GLN A 142 -3.12 -10.82 0.52
N GLN A 143 -2.54 -9.85 -0.18
CA GLN A 143 -1.91 -10.06 -1.49
C GLN A 143 -0.66 -10.92 -1.38
N ASP A 144 0.22 -10.65 -0.41
CA ASP A 144 1.44 -11.43 -0.17
C ASP A 144 1.13 -12.86 0.26
N ALA A 145 0.08 -13.06 1.06
CA ALA A 145 -0.38 -14.38 1.46
C ALA A 145 -0.80 -15.27 0.27
N ARG A 146 -1.33 -14.68 -0.80
CA ARG A 146 -1.73 -15.44 -2.02
C ARG A 146 -0.53 -15.95 -2.84
N VAL A 147 0.61 -15.29 -2.71
CA VAL A 147 1.84 -15.64 -3.44
C VAL A 147 2.91 -16.21 -2.51
N ALA A 148 2.54 -16.47 -1.25
CA ALA A 148 3.44 -17.08 -0.27
C ALA A 148 3.88 -18.48 -0.72
N VAL A 149 5.17 -18.78 -0.54
CA VAL A 149 5.76 -20.09 -0.89
C VAL A 149 5.87 -21.04 0.31
N GLY A 150 5.30 -20.67 1.45
CA GLY A 150 5.25 -21.44 2.68
C GLY A 150 4.36 -20.77 3.71
N SER A 151 4.18 -21.39 4.87
CA SER A 151 3.43 -20.82 5.99
C SER A 151 4.14 -19.60 6.54
N ALA A 152 3.38 -18.60 6.95
CA ALA A 152 3.90 -17.45 7.66
C ALA A 152 4.38 -17.83 9.06
N VAL A 153 5.36 -17.09 9.58
CA VAL A 153 5.92 -17.31 10.92
C VAL A 153 5.45 -16.18 11.82
N ALA A 154 4.74 -16.54 12.90
CA ALA A 154 4.34 -15.62 13.95
C ALA A 154 5.50 -15.31 14.89
N SER A 155 5.60 -14.07 15.34
CA SER A 155 6.47 -13.65 16.44
C SER A 155 5.84 -12.50 17.23
N ASN A 156 6.34 -12.28 18.46
CA ASN A 156 5.99 -11.11 19.26
C ASN A 156 7.24 -10.30 19.53
N GLU A 157 7.11 -9.00 19.42
CA GLU A 157 8.20 -8.04 19.62
C GLU A 157 7.75 -6.91 20.56
N VAL A 158 8.70 -6.20 21.11
CA VAL A 158 8.46 -4.94 21.82
C VAL A 158 9.03 -3.80 20.98
N ILE A 159 8.17 -2.92 20.49
CA ILE A 159 8.53 -1.79 19.64
C ILE A 159 8.08 -0.51 20.35
N VAL A 160 8.99 0.44 20.58
CA VAL A 160 8.75 1.69 21.32
C VAL A 160 7.94 1.45 22.63
N GLU A 161 8.38 0.44 23.40
CA GLU A 161 7.82 0.02 24.71
C GLU A 161 6.40 -0.58 24.64
N ASN A 162 5.86 -0.86 23.45
CA ASN A 162 4.56 -1.48 23.25
C ASN A 162 4.70 -2.87 22.63
N ASN A 163 3.81 -3.79 23.02
CA ASN A 163 3.76 -5.12 22.45
C ASN A 163 3.27 -5.08 21.00
N ALA A 164 3.92 -5.84 20.15
CA ALA A 164 3.55 -6.00 18.75
C ALA A 164 3.51 -7.47 18.38
N THR A 165 2.46 -7.87 17.67
CA THR A 165 2.33 -9.18 17.03
C THR A 165 2.77 -9.07 15.58
N CYS A 166 3.65 -9.96 15.15
CA CYS A 166 4.28 -9.94 13.84
C CYS A 166 3.99 -11.21 13.06
N SER A 167 3.97 -11.07 11.73
CA SER A 167 3.88 -12.16 10.76
C SER A 167 4.95 -11.98 9.69
N ALA A 168 5.81 -12.97 9.49
CA ALA A 168 6.81 -13.02 8.43
C ALA A 168 6.32 -13.97 7.32
N ILE A 169 5.98 -13.42 6.15
CA ILE A 169 5.41 -14.13 5.00
C ILE A 169 6.54 -14.43 4.00
N PRO A 170 6.85 -15.73 3.74
CA PRO A 170 7.87 -16.10 2.77
C PRO A 170 7.34 -15.93 1.35
N VAL A 171 8.02 -15.12 0.54
CA VAL A 171 7.71 -14.89 -0.88
C VAL A 171 8.96 -15.08 -1.73
N VAL A 172 8.78 -15.34 -3.03
CA VAL A 172 9.90 -15.40 -3.98
C VAL A 172 10.07 -14.03 -4.64
N ASP A 173 11.29 -13.53 -4.66
CA ASP A 173 11.62 -12.30 -5.37
C ASP A 173 11.78 -12.51 -6.89
N SER A 174 12.04 -11.44 -7.63
CA SER A 174 12.23 -11.47 -9.08
C SER A 174 13.44 -12.31 -9.54
N ASN A 175 14.36 -12.66 -8.64
CA ASN A 175 15.55 -13.46 -8.91
C ASN A 175 15.34 -14.94 -8.53
N GLY A 176 14.15 -15.30 -8.02
CA GLY A 176 13.85 -16.65 -7.54
C GLY A 176 14.36 -16.96 -6.13
N ALA A 177 14.86 -15.98 -5.39
CA ALA A 177 15.29 -16.15 -4.01
C ALA A 177 14.09 -15.97 -3.06
N THR A 178 14.02 -16.82 -2.02
CA THR A 178 13.00 -16.65 -0.97
C THR A 178 13.39 -15.50 -0.05
N GLN A 179 12.48 -14.55 0.12
CA GLN A 179 12.57 -13.44 1.06
C GLN A 179 11.38 -13.50 2.01
N SER A 180 11.53 -12.91 3.21
CA SER A 180 10.42 -12.74 4.14
C SER A 180 9.96 -11.30 4.12
N LYS A 181 8.66 -11.09 3.95
CA LYS A 181 8.00 -9.80 4.18
C LYS A 181 7.43 -9.80 5.58
N THR A 182 7.83 -8.84 6.40
CA THR A 182 7.44 -8.77 7.80
C THR A 182 6.41 -7.68 8.03
N TYR A 183 5.38 -8.01 8.77
CA TYR A 183 4.28 -7.12 9.15
C TYR A 183 4.05 -7.24 10.65
N CYS A 184 4.18 -6.15 11.38
CA CYS A 184 3.92 -6.07 12.82
C CYS A 184 2.82 -5.06 13.13
N ALA A 185 1.89 -5.43 13.98
CA ALA A 185 0.85 -4.55 14.50
C ALA A 185 0.97 -4.41 16.01
N PHE A 186 0.79 -3.22 16.54
CA PHE A 186 0.67 -3.00 17.98
C PHE A 186 -0.59 -3.69 18.49
N THR A 187 -0.41 -4.66 19.39
CA THR A 187 -1.45 -5.58 19.85
C THR A 187 -2.66 -4.86 20.44
N ASP A 188 -2.43 -3.81 21.21
CA ASP A 188 -3.48 -3.06 21.92
C ASP A 188 -3.94 -1.78 21.21
N LEU A 189 -3.25 -1.40 20.11
CA LEU A 189 -3.51 -0.12 19.42
C LEU A 189 -4.19 -0.30 18.06
N GLY A 190 -4.15 -1.51 17.48
CA GLY A 190 -4.80 -1.80 16.20
C GLY A 190 -4.21 -1.06 15.00
N VAL A 191 -2.92 -0.72 15.04
CA VAL A 191 -2.21 -0.02 13.96
C VAL A 191 -0.83 -0.64 13.72
N VAL A 192 -0.25 -0.35 12.58
CA VAL A 192 1.09 -0.83 12.20
C VAL A 192 2.14 -0.40 13.22
N ALA A 193 2.94 -1.35 13.69
CA ALA A 193 4.13 -1.11 14.52
C ALA A 193 5.39 -1.02 13.66
N SER A 194 5.54 -1.99 12.75
CA SER A 194 6.56 -1.98 11.71
C SER A 194 6.11 -2.79 10.50
N LEU A 195 6.75 -2.51 9.36
CA LEU A 195 6.55 -3.23 8.11
C LEU A 195 7.87 -3.25 7.36
N ASP A 196 8.25 -4.41 6.82
CA ASP A 196 9.42 -4.55 5.96
C ASP A 196 9.10 -5.46 4.77
N THR A 197 8.98 -4.84 3.59
CA THR A 197 8.68 -5.49 2.31
C THR A 197 9.74 -5.14 1.27
N ALA A 198 9.61 -5.67 0.06
CA ALA A 198 10.58 -5.40 -1.01
C ALA A 198 10.65 -3.91 -1.41
N ASP A 199 9.54 -3.19 -1.32
CA ASP A 199 9.37 -1.81 -1.79
C ASP A 199 9.27 -0.76 -0.68
N LEU A 200 8.91 -1.18 0.54
CA LEU A 200 8.56 -0.28 1.63
C LEU A 200 9.06 -0.81 2.97
N ALA A 201 9.65 0.05 3.78
CA ALA A 201 9.87 -0.19 5.19
C ALA A 201 9.21 0.92 6.03
N ILE A 202 8.51 0.53 7.09
CA ILE A 202 7.89 1.43 8.08
C ILE A 202 8.37 1.00 9.45
N LYS A 203 8.75 1.95 10.27
CA LYS A 203 9.19 1.69 11.64
C LYS A 203 8.67 2.77 12.58
N ALA A 204 7.95 2.39 13.63
CA ALA A 204 7.61 3.30 14.71
C ALA A 204 8.88 3.75 15.44
N LEU A 205 9.00 5.06 15.65
CA LEU A 205 10.15 5.69 16.32
C LEU A 205 9.81 6.16 17.73
N SER A 206 8.56 6.61 17.96
CA SER A 206 8.10 7.03 19.27
C SER A 206 6.62 6.73 19.46
N PHE A 207 6.21 6.59 20.70
CA PHE A 207 4.84 6.44 21.13
C PHE A 207 4.54 7.43 22.26
N THR A 208 3.34 8.03 22.22
CA THR A 208 2.82 8.88 23.31
C THR A 208 1.35 8.53 23.52
N ALA A 209 0.95 8.25 24.75
CA ALA A 209 -0.42 7.85 25.12
C ALA A 209 -1.40 9.06 25.20
N THR A 210 -1.15 10.08 24.42
CA THR A 210 -1.99 11.30 24.32
C THR A 210 -1.96 11.83 22.90
N THR A 211 -2.94 12.65 22.56
CA THR A 211 -3.00 13.47 21.36
C THR A 211 -3.03 14.95 21.70
N SER A 212 -2.77 15.79 20.72
CA SER A 212 -2.95 17.25 20.82
C SER A 212 -4.03 17.68 19.82
N ALA A 213 -4.89 18.64 20.21
CA ALA A 213 -6.02 19.08 19.39
C ALA A 213 -5.58 19.67 18.03
N ASP A 214 -4.39 20.26 17.97
CA ASP A 214 -3.80 20.80 16.74
C ASP A 214 -3.45 19.70 15.69
N GLN A 215 -3.36 18.44 16.11
CA GLN A 215 -3.18 17.32 15.19
C GLN A 215 -4.45 17.04 14.35
N PHE A 216 -5.62 17.47 14.79
CA PHE A 216 -6.93 17.28 14.14
C PHE A 216 -7.48 18.55 13.51
N SER A 217 -6.67 19.56 13.35
CA SER A 217 -7.00 20.83 12.70
C SER A 217 -6.04 21.15 11.55
N ALA A 218 -6.36 22.22 10.83
CA ALA A 218 -5.51 22.75 9.77
C ALA A 218 -4.19 23.29 10.32
#